data_02d45ff9452207b49d49ffc12d3b0109
#
_entry.id   02d45ff9452207b49d49ffc12d3b0109
#
_cell.length_a   1.000
_cell.length_b   1.000
_cell.length_c   1.000
_cell.angle_alpha   90.00
_cell.angle_beta   90.00
_cell.angle_gamma   90.00
#
_symmetry.space_group_name_H-M   'P 1'
#
loop_
_entity.id
_entity.type
_entity.pdbx_description
1 polymer ?
#
loop_
_entity_poly.entity_id
_entity_poly.type
_entity_poly.pdbx_seq_one_letter_code
_entity_poly.pdbx_strand_id
1 'polypeptide(L)'
;SDFLGLHLFYLDSGPMEVTTELFPDGTGEDFKVVSLSARATYARNLTDRLKLGGTINYIRDRIAETGMQTVSYDIGSNFQTGIYGTILGMSITNFGPEVKYTGEDLSVPVADTIDVDGSLQRITDEFPLPLTFRLGIENELIGSTSSFMKNETHKLIISMDGIKPSDYIVYGSAGFEYAWKGTAFLRAGSHFGHDTAGLSAGAGVNLRLGTMALTIDYAFVDYNILKHTNQIAIGLEF
;
A
#
# COMPACT_ATOMS: atom_id res chain seq x y z
N SER A 1 -10.80 -13.77 -19.50
CA SER A 1 -11.37 -13.84 -18.15
C SER A 1 -11.34 -12.45 -17.54
N ASP A 2 -12.39 -12.14 -16.82
CA ASP A 2 -12.56 -10.88 -16.10
C ASP A 2 -12.43 -11.16 -14.61
N PHE A 3 -11.83 -10.22 -13.88
CA PHE A 3 -11.59 -10.33 -12.44
C PHE A 3 -12.12 -9.06 -11.76
N LEU A 4 -12.82 -9.23 -10.67
CA LEU A 4 -13.27 -8.17 -9.80
C LEU A 4 -12.65 -8.38 -8.41
N GLY A 5 -12.17 -7.32 -7.80
CA GLY A 5 -11.61 -7.34 -6.46
C GLY A 5 -12.12 -6.17 -5.62
N LEU A 6 -12.33 -6.42 -4.34
CA LEU A 6 -12.61 -5.40 -3.34
C LEU A 6 -11.58 -5.52 -2.23
N HIS A 7 -11.08 -4.39 -1.76
CA HIS A 7 -10.12 -4.35 -0.66
C HIS A 7 -10.47 -3.22 0.28
N LEU A 8 -10.39 -3.48 1.58
CA LEU A 8 -10.56 -2.51 2.64
C LEU A 8 -9.29 -2.47 3.48
N PHE A 9 -8.75 -1.29 3.68
CA PHE A 9 -7.64 -1.03 4.60
C PHE A 9 -8.12 -0.08 5.68
N TYR A 10 -7.81 -0.40 6.93
CA TYR A 10 -8.10 0.43 8.09
C TYR A 10 -6.88 0.48 8.99
N LEU A 11 -6.49 1.68 9.39
CA LEU A 11 -5.42 1.94 10.34
C LEU A 11 -5.96 2.82 11.46
N ASP A 12 -5.66 2.48 12.70
CA ASP A 12 -5.91 3.28 13.91
C ASP A 12 -4.60 3.32 14.71
N SER A 13 -4.09 4.52 14.97
CA SER A 13 -2.84 4.69 15.74
C SER A 13 -3.01 4.34 17.22
N GLY A 14 -4.23 4.18 17.68
CA GLY A 14 -4.55 4.24 19.10
C GLY A 14 -4.48 5.67 19.65
N PRO A 15 -4.82 5.86 20.93
CA PRO A 15 -4.76 7.16 21.57
C PRO A 15 -3.32 7.65 21.71
N MET A 16 -3.09 8.90 21.37
CA MET A 16 -1.82 9.62 21.54
C MET A 16 -2.11 10.88 22.38
N GLU A 17 -1.31 11.10 23.40
CA GLU A 17 -1.49 12.22 24.31
C GLU A 17 -1.17 13.56 23.64
N VAL A 18 -2.02 14.54 23.83
CA VAL A 18 -1.81 15.89 23.35
C VAL A 18 -0.78 16.59 24.23
N THR A 19 0.31 17.07 23.64
CA THR A 19 1.34 17.86 24.33
C THR A 19 1.38 19.28 23.82
N THR A 20 1.68 20.23 24.69
CA THR A 20 1.84 21.65 24.36
C THR A 20 3.13 22.19 24.96
N GLU A 21 3.54 23.39 24.57
CA GLU A 21 4.70 24.05 25.17
C GLU A 21 4.55 24.27 26.70
N LEU A 22 3.30 24.46 27.18
CA LEU A 22 3.01 24.64 28.60
C LEU A 22 2.86 23.30 29.35
N PHE A 23 2.50 22.24 28.65
CA PHE A 23 2.30 20.90 29.19
C PHE A 23 3.06 19.86 28.35
N PRO A 24 4.40 19.82 28.46
CA PRO A 24 5.23 18.92 27.65
C PRO A 24 5.07 17.43 28.05
N ASP A 25 4.61 17.16 29.27
CA ASP A 25 4.34 15.81 29.78
C ASP A 25 2.90 15.34 29.47
N GLY A 26 2.11 16.16 28.78
CA GLY A 26 0.74 15.86 28.37
C GLY A 26 -0.31 16.81 28.96
N THR A 27 -1.38 17.03 28.21
CA THR A 27 -2.54 17.86 28.65
C THR A 27 -3.62 17.03 29.35
N GLY A 28 -3.52 15.68 29.29
CA GLY A 28 -4.57 14.75 29.71
C GLY A 28 -5.66 14.55 28.65
N GLU A 29 -5.51 15.14 27.47
CA GLU A 29 -6.36 14.91 26.31
C GLU A 29 -5.66 13.99 25.32
N ASP A 30 -6.42 13.13 24.65
CA ASP A 30 -5.91 12.21 23.64
C ASP A 30 -6.46 12.53 22.25
N PHE A 31 -5.66 12.32 21.23
CA PHE A 31 -6.08 12.34 19.84
C PHE A 31 -5.73 11.01 19.14
N LYS A 32 -6.30 10.80 17.96
CA LYS A 32 -6.04 9.60 17.14
C LYS A 32 -5.79 9.99 15.70
N VAL A 33 -5.00 9.14 15.02
CA VAL A 33 -4.91 9.11 13.56
C VAL A 33 -5.65 7.89 13.05
N VAL A 34 -6.60 8.10 12.16
CA VAL A 34 -7.42 7.04 11.54
C VAL A 34 -7.34 7.19 10.04
N SER A 35 -6.89 6.13 9.36
CA SER A 35 -6.87 6.06 7.89
C SER A 35 -7.76 4.93 7.40
N LEU A 36 -8.61 5.23 6.42
CA LEU A 36 -9.49 4.29 5.75
C LEU A 36 -9.24 4.35 4.24
N SER A 37 -9.04 3.20 3.61
CA SER A 37 -9.01 3.09 2.16
C SER A 37 -9.90 1.94 1.69
N ALA A 38 -10.86 2.25 0.82
CA ALA A 38 -11.71 1.27 0.16
C ALA A 38 -11.39 1.25 -1.34
N ARG A 39 -11.09 0.07 -1.89
CA ARG A 39 -10.65 -0.11 -3.26
C ARG A 39 -11.55 -1.07 -4.00
N ALA A 40 -11.89 -0.70 -5.25
CA ALA A 40 -12.57 -1.57 -6.19
C ALA A 40 -11.69 -1.72 -7.43
N THR A 41 -11.36 -2.95 -7.77
CA THR A 41 -10.46 -3.31 -8.87
C THR A 41 -11.19 -4.12 -9.92
N TYR A 42 -10.97 -3.78 -11.18
CA TYR A 42 -11.35 -4.58 -12.33
C TYR A 42 -10.10 -4.90 -13.15
N ALA A 43 -9.93 -6.16 -13.51
CA ALA A 43 -8.83 -6.60 -14.35
C ALA A 43 -9.30 -7.58 -15.40
N ARG A 44 -8.66 -7.55 -16.58
CA ARG A 44 -8.99 -8.39 -17.72
C ARG A 44 -7.75 -8.87 -18.46
N ASN A 45 -7.79 -10.12 -18.91
CA ASN A 45 -6.86 -10.63 -19.89
C ASN A 45 -7.24 -10.09 -21.27
N LEU A 46 -6.51 -9.10 -21.79
CA LEU A 46 -6.75 -8.57 -23.15
C LEU A 46 -6.27 -9.52 -24.22
N THR A 47 -5.15 -10.17 -24.00
CA THR A 47 -4.58 -11.21 -24.85
C THR A 47 -4.04 -12.34 -23.97
N ASP A 48 -3.55 -13.41 -24.58
CA ASP A 48 -2.90 -14.52 -23.85
C ASP A 48 -1.63 -14.06 -23.09
N ARG A 49 -1.07 -12.91 -23.46
CA ARG A 49 0.17 -12.37 -22.89
C ARG A 49 0.01 -11.05 -22.14
N LEU A 50 -1.10 -10.34 -22.33
CA LEU A 50 -1.31 -9.02 -21.75
C LEU A 50 -2.54 -8.99 -20.87
N LYS A 51 -2.32 -8.64 -19.61
CA LYS A 51 -3.37 -8.37 -18.62
C LYS A 51 -3.34 -6.89 -18.30
N LEU A 52 -4.51 -6.26 -18.20
CA LEU A 52 -4.68 -4.89 -17.74
C LEU A 52 -5.64 -4.86 -16.56
N GLY A 53 -5.39 -3.95 -15.63
CA GLY A 53 -6.27 -3.70 -14.50
C GLY A 53 -6.34 -2.22 -14.17
N GLY A 54 -7.47 -1.84 -13.61
CA GLY A 54 -7.70 -0.51 -13.05
C GLY A 54 -8.35 -0.61 -11.69
N THR A 55 -8.02 0.30 -10.81
CA THR A 55 -8.55 0.38 -9.45
C THR A 55 -9.05 1.79 -9.18
N ILE A 56 -10.18 1.90 -8.52
CA ILE A 56 -10.68 3.14 -7.93
C ILE A 56 -10.50 3.02 -6.43
N ASN A 57 -9.85 4.01 -5.82
CA ASN A 57 -9.60 4.07 -4.38
C ASN A 57 -10.38 5.24 -3.78
N TYR A 58 -11.18 4.99 -2.76
CA TYR A 58 -11.67 6.02 -1.85
C TYR A 58 -10.74 6.05 -0.63
N ILE A 59 -10.19 7.21 -0.32
CA ILE A 59 -9.25 7.43 0.77
C ILE A 59 -9.83 8.47 1.72
N ARG A 60 -9.78 8.18 3.01
CA ARG A 60 -10.15 9.10 4.07
C ARG A 60 -9.14 9.01 5.20
N ASP A 61 -8.51 10.13 5.52
CA ASP A 61 -7.62 10.27 6.67
C ASP A 61 -8.21 11.27 7.66
N ARG A 62 -8.08 10.98 8.93
CA ARG A 62 -8.47 11.86 10.04
C ARG A 62 -7.36 11.89 11.07
N ILE A 63 -6.98 13.09 11.47
CA ILE A 63 -6.02 13.38 12.53
C ILE A 63 -6.75 14.31 13.52
N ALA A 64 -7.07 13.80 14.70
CA ALA A 64 -7.93 14.50 15.66
C ALA A 64 -9.25 14.94 15.01
N GLU A 65 -9.59 16.23 15.00
CA GLU A 65 -10.79 16.79 14.35
C GLU A 65 -10.52 17.33 12.94
N THR A 66 -9.30 17.11 12.42
CA THR A 66 -8.90 17.52 11.08
C THR A 66 -8.83 16.30 10.16
N GLY A 67 -9.35 16.40 8.96
CA GLY A 67 -9.32 15.27 8.02
C GLY A 67 -9.33 15.68 6.56
N MET A 68 -9.03 14.69 5.72
CA MET A 68 -9.16 14.79 4.27
C MET A 68 -9.87 13.57 3.70
N GLN A 69 -10.49 13.73 2.54
CA GLN A 69 -11.05 12.62 1.77
C GLN A 69 -10.86 12.88 0.28
N THR A 70 -10.62 11.80 -0.47
CA THR A 70 -10.38 11.91 -1.90
C THR A 70 -10.64 10.59 -2.62
N VAL A 71 -10.64 10.65 -3.95
CA VAL A 71 -10.66 9.47 -4.83
C VAL A 71 -9.42 9.48 -5.67
N SER A 72 -8.73 8.35 -5.75
CA SER A 72 -7.60 8.14 -6.64
C SER A 72 -7.83 6.94 -7.55
N TYR A 73 -7.05 6.87 -8.62
CA TYR A 73 -7.11 5.84 -9.64
C TYR A 73 -5.75 5.19 -9.79
N ASP A 74 -5.75 3.86 -9.94
CA ASP A 74 -4.56 3.10 -10.26
C ASP A 74 -4.77 2.37 -11.57
N ILE A 75 -3.72 2.26 -12.37
CA ILE A 75 -3.71 1.49 -13.62
C ILE A 75 -2.47 0.61 -13.59
N GLY A 76 -2.64 -0.65 -13.97
CA GLY A 76 -1.53 -1.60 -14.03
C GLY A 76 -1.64 -2.55 -15.21
N SER A 77 -0.50 -3.04 -15.63
CA SER A 77 -0.39 -4.05 -16.68
C SER A 77 0.61 -5.12 -16.29
N ASN A 78 0.37 -6.32 -16.81
CA ASN A 78 1.24 -7.46 -16.67
C ASN A 78 1.41 -8.10 -18.05
N PHE A 79 2.63 -8.13 -18.56
CA PHE A 79 2.97 -8.60 -19.90
C PHE A 79 3.93 -9.78 -19.86
N GLN A 80 3.50 -10.92 -20.40
CA GLN A 80 4.35 -12.09 -20.59
C GLN A 80 5.21 -11.89 -21.83
N THR A 81 6.51 -11.68 -21.62
CA THR A 81 7.43 -11.37 -22.72
C THR A 81 7.63 -12.54 -23.69
N GLY A 82 7.40 -13.77 -23.24
CA GLY A 82 7.70 -15.00 -23.97
C GLY A 82 9.20 -15.38 -23.95
N ILE A 83 10.03 -14.59 -23.25
CA ILE A 83 11.48 -14.83 -23.11
C ILE A 83 11.72 -15.45 -21.73
N TYR A 84 12.12 -16.72 -21.70
CA TYR A 84 12.40 -17.49 -20.47
C TYR A 84 11.33 -17.39 -19.38
N GLY A 85 10.05 -17.19 -19.76
CA GLY A 85 8.95 -17.06 -18.79
C GLY A 85 8.92 -15.72 -18.03
N THR A 86 9.71 -14.73 -18.46
CA THR A 86 9.78 -13.42 -17.82
C THR A 86 8.49 -12.64 -18.00
N ILE A 87 7.99 -12.08 -16.91
CA ILE A 87 6.84 -11.21 -16.86
C ILE A 87 7.31 -9.78 -16.58
N LEU A 88 6.78 -8.83 -17.35
CA LEU A 88 7.01 -7.40 -17.17
C LEU A 88 5.75 -6.79 -16.55
N GLY A 89 5.87 -6.18 -15.38
CA GLY A 89 4.81 -5.47 -14.69
C GLY A 89 5.03 -3.95 -14.77
N MET A 90 3.97 -3.20 -15.02
CA MET A 90 3.98 -1.73 -14.94
C MET A 90 2.75 -1.27 -14.18
N SER A 91 2.91 -0.25 -13.34
CA SER A 91 1.77 0.39 -12.69
C SER A 91 2.02 1.88 -12.46
N ILE A 92 0.91 2.61 -12.48
CA ILE A 92 0.80 3.99 -12.02
C ILE A 92 -0.28 3.97 -10.95
N THR A 93 0.06 4.42 -9.75
CA THR A 93 -0.86 4.42 -8.61
C THR A 93 -1.01 5.81 -8.00
N ASN A 94 -2.13 6.03 -7.30
CA ASN A 94 -2.47 7.28 -6.63
C ASN A 94 -2.65 8.47 -7.61
N PHE A 95 -3.11 8.23 -8.83
CA PHE A 95 -3.49 9.30 -9.72
C PHE A 95 -4.83 9.90 -9.25
N GLY A 96 -4.83 11.17 -8.83
CA GLY A 96 -6.03 11.83 -8.30
C GLY A 96 -5.84 13.33 -8.17
N PRO A 97 -6.87 14.04 -7.70
CA PRO A 97 -6.80 15.48 -7.46
C PRO A 97 -5.86 15.80 -6.30
N GLU A 98 -5.43 17.04 -6.22
CA GLU A 98 -4.81 17.60 -5.04
C GLU A 98 -5.78 17.57 -3.85
N VAL A 99 -5.25 17.39 -2.66
CA VAL A 99 -6.01 17.24 -1.43
C VAL A 99 -5.55 18.26 -0.40
N LYS A 100 -6.45 18.58 0.52
CA LYS A 100 -6.13 19.42 1.69
C LYS A 100 -6.80 18.88 2.92
N TYR A 101 -6.18 19.13 4.07
CA TYR A 101 -6.82 18.86 5.34
C TYR A 101 -7.73 20.04 5.74
N THR A 102 -8.89 19.70 6.26
CA THR A 102 -9.87 20.67 6.80
C THR A 102 -10.40 20.16 8.13
N GLY A 103 -10.70 21.05 9.07
CA GLY A 103 -11.24 20.65 10.38
C GLY A 103 -11.19 21.78 11.41
N GLU A 104 -11.78 21.51 12.56
CA GLU A 104 -11.90 22.50 13.64
C GLU A 104 -10.56 22.79 14.32
N ASP A 105 -9.66 21.82 14.39
CA ASP A 105 -8.31 21.99 14.98
C ASP A 105 -7.45 23.02 14.23
N LEU A 106 -7.85 23.38 13.01
CA LEU A 106 -7.21 24.46 12.24
C LEU A 106 -7.73 25.85 12.62
N SER A 107 -8.74 25.92 13.48
CA SER A 107 -9.29 27.20 13.96
C SER A 107 -8.43 27.75 15.11
N VAL A 108 -7.93 28.95 14.97
CA VAL A 108 -7.17 29.65 16.02
C VAL A 108 -8.02 30.78 16.54
N PRO A 109 -8.31 30.82 17.87
CA PRO A 109 -8.97 31.97 18.45
C PRO A 109 -8.15 33.25 18.22
N VAL A 110 -8.77 34.30 17.76
CA VAL A 110 -8.12 35.62 17.71
C VAL A 110 -8.02 36.11 19.14
N ALA A 111 -6.79 36.23 19.66
CA ALA A 111 -6.57 36.78 20.99
C ALA A 111 -7.10 38.21 21.04
N ASP A 112 -8.03 38.46 21.99
CA ASP A 112 -8.74 39.67 22.22
C ASP A 112 -7.81 40.85 22.49
N THR A 113 -7.57 41.67 21.48
CA THR A 113 -7.12 43.04 21.67
C THR A 113 -8.06 44.05 21.04
N ILE A 114 -9.08 43.61 20.33
CA ILE A 114 -10.10 44.46 19.72
C ILE A 114 -11.40 43.60 19.68
N ASP A 115 -12.46 44.12 20.20
CA ASP A 115 -13.84 43.57 20.29
C ASP A 115 -14.40 42.94 18.99
N VAL A 116 -13.75 41.89 18.49
CA VAL A 116 -14.17 41.14 17.31
C VAL A 116 -14.23 39.66 17.71
N ASP A 117 -15.41 39.18 17.96
CA ASP A 117 -15.74 37.76 18.07
C ASP A 117 -15.39 37.09 16.71
N GLY A 118 -14.21 36.53 16.60
CA GLY A 118 -13.76 35.90 15.36
C GLY A 118 -12.73 34.81 15.62
N SER A 119 -12.85 33.73 14.89
CA SER A 119 -11.82 32.71 14.78
C SER A 119 -11.08 32.85 13.41
N LEU A 120 -9.77 32.83 13.43
CA LEU A 120 -8.97 32.69 12.20
C LEU A 120 -8.85 31.19 11.89
N GLN A 121 -9.27 30.79 10.71
CA GLN A 121 -9.08 29.44 10.25
C GLN A 121 -7.72 29.34 9.53
N ARG A 122 -6.82 28.50 10.04
CA ARG A 122 -5.62 28.11 9.32
C ARG A 122 -6.04 27.28 8.12
N ILE A 123 -5.54 27.62 6.97
CA ILE A 123 -5.77 26.88 5.72
C ILE A 123 -4.52 26.05 5.49
N THR A 124 -4.66 24.74 5.30
CA THR A 124 -3.57 23.91 4.81
C THR A 124 -3.42 24.10 3.30
N ASP A 125 -2.20 24.13 2.80
CA ASP A 125 -1.97 24.12 1.37
C ASP A 125 -2.50 22.85 0.74
N GLU A 126 -2.90 22.93 -0.51
CA GLU A 126 -3.24 21.77 -1.32
C GLU A 126 -1.95 21.03 -1.69
N PHE A 127 -1.96 19.71 -1.61
CA PHE A 127 -0.83 18.88 -1.98
C PHE A 127 -1.28 17.70 -2.85
N PRO A 128 -0.46 17.28 -3.82
CA PRO A 128 -0.78 16.15 -4.67
C PRO A 128 -0.69 14.84 -3.88
N LEU A 129 -1.48 13.85 -4.27
CA LEU A 129 -1.27 12.49 -3.82
C LEU A 129 0.10 11.98 -4.28
N PRO A 130 0.76 11.07 -3.53
CA PRO A 130 2.06 10.52 -3.89
C PRO A 130 1.94 9.59 -5.11
N LEU A 131 1.79 10.20 -6.30
CA LEU A 131 1.74 9.48 -7.57
C LEU A 131 2.99 8.62 -7.69
N THR A 132 2.80 7.33 -7.89
CA THR A 132 3.91 6.38 -7.94
C THR A 132 3.89 5.60 -9.25
N PHE A 133 5.01 5.66 -9.96
CA PHE A 133 5.29 4.81 -11.11
C PHE A 133 6.14 3.62 -10.68
N ARG A 134 5.76 2.42 -11.09
CA ARG A 134 6.51 1.19 -10.84
C ARG A 134 6.69 0.41 -12.14
N LEU A 135 7.91 -0.06 -12.34
CA LEU A 135 8.27 -1.00 -13.39
C LEU A 135 8.96 -2.20 -12.74
N GLY A 136 8.43 -3.40 -12.98
CA GLY A 136 8.92 -4.63 -12.38
C GLY A 136 9.14 -5.73 -13.38
N ILE A 137 10.02 -6.61 -13.03
CA ILE A 137 10.25 -7.89 -13.72
C ILE A 137 10.08 -9.03 -12.73
N GLU A 138 9.46 -10.09 -13.20
CA GLU A 138 9.26 -11.33 -12.45
C GLU A 138 9.65 -12.54 -13.29
N ASN A 139 10.23 -13.55 -12.65
CA ASN A 139 10.54 -14.80 -13.30
C ASN A 139 10.30 -16.00 -12.36
N GLU A 140 9.65 -17.03 -12.88
CA GLU A 140 9.49 -18.31 -12.20
C GLU A 140 10.71 -19.19 -12.49
N LEU A 141 11.64 -19.30 -11.53
CA LEU A 141 12.84 -20.13 -11.65
C LEU A 141 12.54 -21.63 -11.49
N ILE A 142 11.65 -21.96 -10.55
CA ILE A 142 11.17 -23.31 -10.29
C ILE A 142 9.64 -23.27 -10.28
N GLY A 143 9.00 -24.20 -10.97
CA GLY A 143 7.54 -24.32 -10.98
C GLY A 143 7.02 -24.99 -12.23
N SER A 144 5.71 -25.14 -12.33
CA SER A 144 5.07 -25.85 -13.45
C SER A 144 5.21 -25.13 -14.78
N THR A 145 5.29 -23.79 -14.75
CA THR A 145 5.44 -22.92 -15.95
C THR A 145 6.88 -22.46 -16.17
N SER A 146 7.80 -22.83 -15.28
CA SER A 146 9.20 -22.43 -15.37
C SER A 146 9.88 -22.89 -16.67
N SER A 147 10.67 -21.98 -17.25
CA SER A 147 11.58 -22.30 -18.36
C SER A 147 12.91 -22.90 -17.90
N PHE A 148 13.22 -22.86 -16.59
CA PHE A 148 14.48 -23.33 -16.03
C PHE A 148 14.33 -24.68 -15.34
N MET A 149 13.42 -24.83 -14.38
CA MET A 149 13.21 -26.08 -13.66
C MET A 149 11.71 -26.34 -13.46
N LYS A 150 11.17 -27.35 -14.16
CA LYS A 150 9.77 -27.76 -13.99
C LYS A 150 9.59 -28.54 -12.71
N ASN A 151 8.63 -28.12 -11.89
CA ASN A 151 8.26 -28.78 -10.64
C ASN A 151 6.80 -28.46 -10.29
N GLU A 152 6.02 -29.49 -9.96
CA GLU A 152 4.60 -29.36 -9.65
C GLU A 152 4.36 -29.06 -8.16
N THR A 153 5.35 -29.35 -7.33
CA THR A 153 5.21 -29.24 -5.86
C THR A 153 5.86 -27.97 -5.33
N HIS A 154 6.98 -27.58 -5.93
CA HIS A 154 7.78 -26.43 -5.49
C HIS A 154 7.74 -25.34 -6.54
N LYS A 155 7.52 -24.10 -6.10
CA LYS A 155 7.57 -22.91 -6.93
C LYS A 155 8.51 -21.89 -6.31
N LEU A 156 9.41 -21.33 -7.10
CA LEU A 156 10.30 -20.25 -6.71
C LEU A 156 10.20 -19.12 -7.74
N ILE A 157 9.75 -17.98 -7.27
CA ILE A 157 9.66 -16.75 -8.04
C ILE A 157 10.71 -15.78 -7.52
N ILE A 158 11.34 -15.05 -8.44
CA ILE A 158 12.14 -13.85 -8.14
C ILE A 158 11.50 -12.65 -8.80
N SER A 159 11.55 -11.50 -8.13
CA SER A 159 11.07 -10.23 -8.66
C SER A 159 12.03 -9.08 -8.35
N MET A 160 12.07 -8.10 -9.24
CA MET A 160 12.79 -6.84 -9.07
C MET A 160 11.91 -5.71 -9.59
N ASP A 161 11.86 -4.61 -8.84
CA ASP A 161 11.10 -3.42 -9.21
C ASP A 161 11.97 -2.17 -9.14
N GLY A 162 11.76 -1.26 -10.08
CA GLY A 162 12.14 0.14 -9.97
C GLY A 162 10.90 0.97 -9.63
N ILE A 163 11.00 1.82 -8.62
CA ILE A 163 9.89 2.57 -8.06
C ILE A 163 10.25 4.05 -8.06
N LYS A 164 9.35 4.88 -8.62
CA LYS A 164 9.48 6.35 -8.66
C LYS A 164 8.20 6.99 -8.13
N PRO A 165 8.14 7.36 -6.86
CA PRO A 165 7.13 8.26 -6.33
C PRO A 165 7.38 9.70 -6.82
N SER A 166 6.34 10.52 -6.92
CA SER A 166 6.45 11.92 -7.32
C SER A 166 7.20 12.77 -6.29
N ASP A 167 7.07 12.42 -5.02
CA ASP A 167 7.58 13.14 -3.84
C ASP A 167 8.87 12.54 -3.26
N TYR A 168 9.44 11.51 -3.89
CA TYR A 168 10.63 10.83 -3.41
C TYR A 168 11.59 10.45 -4.52
N ILE A 169 12.82 10.07 -4.18
CA ILE A 169 13.84 9.60 -5.13
C ILE A 169 13.44 8.27 -5.76
N VAL A 170 14.07 7.91 -6.88
CA VAL A 170 13.95 6.55 -7.46
C VAL A 170 14.65 5.56 -6.54
N TYR A 171 13.97 4.49 -6.22
CA TYR A 171 14.56 3.37 -5.49
C TYR A 171 14.17 2.03 -6.13
N GLY A 172 14.90 0.98 -5.80
CA GLY A 172 14.64 -0.37 -6.28
C GLY A 172 14.18 -1.28 -5.16
N SER A 173 13.57 -2.39 -5.53
CA SER A 173 13.34 -3.50 -4.64
C SER A 173 13.64 -4.83 -5.33
N ALA A 174 14.00 -5.84 -4.56
CA ALA A 174 14.09 -7.20 -5.03
C ALA A 174 13.55 -8.15 -3.96
N GLY A 175 12.96 -9.23 -4.42
CA GLY A 175 12.39 -10.23 -3.54
C GLY A 175 12.28 -11.59 -4.19
N PHE A 176 11.96 -12.56 -3.35
CA PHE A 176 11.62 -13.90 -3.80
C PHE A 176 10.40 -14.43 -3.03
N GLU A 177 9.67 -15.30 -3.69
CA GLU A 177 8.61 -16.10 -3.10
C GLU A 177 8.88 -17.58 -3.36
N TYR A 178 8.87 -18.36 -2.31
CA TYR A 178 8.85 -19.81 -2.37
C TYR A 178 7.46 -20.31 -2.00
N ALA A 179 6.85 -21.14 -2.86
CA ALA A 179 5.56 -21.76 -2.59
C ALA A 179 5.68 -23.30 -2.61
N TRP A 180 5.08 -23.93 -1.60
CA TRP A 180 4.96 -25.37 -1.50
C TRP A 180 3.52 -25.81 -1.76
N LYS A 181 3.35 -26.61 -2.82
CA LYS A 181 2.04 -27.13 -3.28
C LYS A 181 0.98 -26.04 -3.53
N GLY A 182 1.37 -24.78 -3.70
CA GLY A 182 0.44 -23.67 -3.80
C GLY A 182 -0.41 -23.42 -2.52
N THR A 183 0.00 -24.01 -1.39
CA THR A 183 -0.70 -23.93 -0.11
C THR A 183 0.06 -23.10 0.90
N ALA A 184 1.37 -23.25 1.01
CA ALA A 184 2.22 -22.49 1.94
C ALA A 184 3.21 -21.64 1.15
N PHE A 185 3.42 -20.40 1.62
CA PHE A 185 4.26 -19.39 0.98
C PHE A 185 5.24 -18.81 1.99
N LEU A 186 6.48 -18.63 1.56
CA LEU A 186 7.51 -17.89 2.27
C LEU A 186 8.05 -16.82 1.34
N ARG A 187 8.18 -15.60 1.85
CA ARG A 187 8.60 -14.43 1.08
C ARG A 187 9.71 -13.69 1.82
N ALA A 188 10.67 -13.17 1.07
CA ALA A 188 11.60 -12.21 1.60
C ALA A 188 11.98 -11.20 0.52
N GLY A 189 12.36 -10.00 0.95
CA GLY A 189 12.73 -8.93 0.04
C GLY A 189 13.48 -7.82 0.74
N SER A 190 13.98 -6.89 -0.07
CA SER A 190 14.67 -5.70 0.40
C SER A 190 14.45 -4.54 -0.56
N HIS A 191 14.50 -3.32 -0.02
CA HIS A 191 14.55 -2.09 -0.78
C HIS A 191 16.00 -1.58 -0.88
N PHE A 192 16.35 -0.99 -2.01
CA PHE A 192 17.67 -0.43 -2.30
C PHE A 192 17.52 1.04 -2.69
N GLY A 193 18.27 1.92 -2.05
CA GLY A 193 18.20 3.36 -2.27
C GLY A 193 16.99 4.03 -1.60
N HIS A 194 16.36 3.35 -0.66
CA HIS A 194 15.33 3.92 0.22
C HIS A 194 15.96 4.24 1.58
N ASP A 195 15.63 5.41 2.18
CA ASP A 195 16.30 5.88 3.39
C ASP A 195 15.98 5.03 4.63
N THR A 196 14.79 4.48 4.71
CA THR A 196 14.31 3.78 5.91
C THR A 196 13.91 2.33 5.67
N ALA A 197 13.25 2.02 4.54
CA ALA A 197 12.78 0.67 4.28
C ALA A 197 13.96 -0.26 3.96
N GLY A 198 14.12 -1.30 4.77
CA GLY A 198 15.17 -2.29 4.68
C GLY A 198 14.66 -3.67 4.26
N LEU A 199 14.92 -4.64 5.13
CA LEU A 199 14.52 -6.02 4.91
C LEU A 199 13.04 -6.25 5.20
N SER A 200 12.44 -7.13 4.42
CA SER A 200 11.08 -7.62 4.65
C SER A 200 11.03 -9.14 4.59
N ALA A 201 10.13 -9.73 5.36
CA ALA A 201 9.86 -11.16 5.34
C ALA A 201 8.35 -11.40 5.49
N GLY A 202 7.87 -12.50 4.94
CA GLY A 202 6.45 -12.84 5.02
C GLY A 202 6.21 -14.33 4.91
N ALA A 203 5.06 -14.76 5.42
CA ALA A 203 4.57 -16.11 5.27
C ALA A 203 3.07 -16.07 4.97
N GLY A 204 2.58 -17.04 4.21
CA GLY A 204 1.17 -17.13 3.86
C GLY A 204 0.70 -18.56 3.73
N VAL A 205 -0.61 -18.72 3.87
CA VAL A 205 -1.29 -19.99 3.58
C VAL A 205 -2.51 -19.73 2.71
N ASN A 206 -2.73 -20.62 1.74
CA ASN A 206 -3.91 -20.64 0.90
C ASN A 206 -4.67 -21.94 1.14
N LEU A 207 -5.86 -21.86 1.67
CA LEU A 207 -6.73 -22.98 2.02
C LEU A 207 -7.89 -23.03 1.02
N ARG A 208 -7.94 -24.07 0.20
CA ARG A 208 -9.04 -24.28 -0.74
C ARG A 208 -10.19 -25.04 -0.07
N LEU A 209 -11.35 -24.42 -0.01
CA LEU A 209 -12.58 -24.92 0.61
C LEU A 209 -13.66 -25.06 -0.48
N GLY A 210 -13.58 -26.12 -1.26
CA GLY A 210 -14.46 -26.32 -2.43
C GLY A 210 -14.20 -25.29 -3.53
N THR A 211 -15.17 -24.45 -3.86
CA THR A 211 -15.06 -23.37 -4.85
C THR A 211 -14.42 -22.10 -4.30
N MET A 212 -14.28 -21.99 -2.98
CA MET A 212 -13.70 -20.84 -2.31
C MET A 212 -12.23 -21.09 -1.96
N ALA A 213 -11.41 -20.05 -2.02
CA ALA A 213 -10.06 -20.06 -1.46
C ALA A 213 -9.92 -18.96 -0.40
N LEU A 214 -9.43 -19.36 0.78
CA LEU A 214 -9.09 -18.48 1.88
C LEU A 214 -7.57 -18.30 1.92
N THR A 215 -7.09 -17.08 1.77
CA THR A 215 -5.68 -16.73 1.90
C THR A 215 -5.47 -15.96 3.19
N ILE A 216 -4.46 -16.32 3.97
CA ILE A 216 -4.03 -15.59 5.17
C ILE A 216 -2.54 -15.33 5.00
N ASP A 217 -2.15 -14.06 5.00
CA ASP A 217 -0.76 -13.62 4.85
C ASP A 217 -0.32 -12.81 6.06
N TYR A 218 0.91 -13.00 6.46
CA TYR A 218 1.61 -12.18 7.44
C TYR A 218 2.86 -11.59 6.79
N ALA A 219 3.12 -10.31 7.05
CA ALA A 219 4.32 -9.61 6.61
C ALA A 219 4.96 -8.82 7.75
N PHE A 220 6.27 -8.87 7.81
CA PHE A 220 7.15 -8.08 8.66
C PHE A 220 8.01 -7.20 7.77
N VAL A 221 8.10 -5.91 8.08
CA VAL A 221 8.97 -4.95 7.39
C VAL A 221 9.77 -4.18 8.41
N ASP A 222 11.09 -4.18 8.26
CA ASP A 222 12.01 -3.38 9.06
C ASP A 222 12.20 -2.00 8.41
N TYR A 223 11.95 -0.96 9.17
CA TYR A 223 12.16 0.44 8.78
C TYR A 223 13.32 1.10 9.51
N ASN A 224 14.27 0.32 10.01
CA ASN A 224 15.47 0.81 10.73
C ASN A 224 15.09 1.74 11.90
N ILE A 225 15.34 3.06 11.76
CA ILE A 225 15.09 4.08 12.81
C ILE A 225 13.61 4.13 13.23
N LEU A 226 12.69 3.87 12.29
CA LEU A 226 11.24 3.87 12.53
C LEU A 226 10.73 2.52 13.09
N LYS A 227 11.67 1.62 13.46
CA LYS A 227 11.40 0.27 13.94
C LYS A 227 10.78 -0.61 12.83
N HIS A 228 9.78 -1.41 13.16
CA HIS A 228 9.19 -2.38 12.24
C HIS A 228 7.67 -2.30 12.23
N THR A 229 7.07 -2.76 11.14
CA THR A 229 5.63 -2.96 11.04
C THR A 229 5.30 -4.44 10.86
N ASN A 230 4.14 -4.83 11.39
CA ASN A 230 3.55 -6.15 11.19
C ASN A 230 2.21 -5.97 10.50
N GLN A 231 1.97 -6.74 9.44
CA GLN A 231 0.73 -6.69 8.68
C GLN A 231 0.12 -8.08 8.57
N ILE A 232 -1.19 -8.16 8.71
CA ILE A 232 -1.97 -9.38 8.46
C ILE A 232 -2.99 -9.05 7.39
N ALA A 233 -3.07 -9.89 6.36
CA ALA A 233 -4.07 -9.78 5.31
C ALA A 233 -4.89 -11.08 5.23
N ILE A 234 -6.18 -10.93 5.00
CA ILE A 234 -7.11 -12.05 4.76
C ILE A 234 -7.79 -11.79 3.42
N GLY A 235 -7.71 -12.77 2.52
CA GLY A 235 -8.33 -12.75 1.21
C GLY A 235 -9.32 -13.90 1.04
N LEU A 236 -10.43 -13.62 0.36
CA LEU A 236 -11.42 -14.62 -0.05
C LEU A 236 -11.60 -14.55 -1.56
N GLU A 237 -11.49 -15.69 -2.23
CA GLU A 237 -11.72 -15.85 -3.67
C GLU A 237 -12.90 -16.82 -3.88
N PHE A 238 -13.82 -16.47 -4.80
CA PHE A 238 -15.05 -17.21 -5.08
C PHE A 238 -15.09 -17.72 -6.52
#